data_dfdf7302ff698780093e7690d7924dd1
#
_entry.id   dfdf7302ff698780093e7690d7924dd1
#
_cell.length_a   1.000
_cell.length_b   1.000
_cell.length_c   1.000
_cell.angle_alpha   90.00
_cell.angle_beta   90.00
_cell.angle_gamma   90.00
#
_symmetry.space_group_name_H-M   'P 1'
#
loop_
_entity.id
_entity.type
_entity.pdbx_description
1 polymer ?
#
loop_
_entity_poly.entity_id
_entity_poly.type
_entity_poly.pdbx_seq_one_letter_code
_entity_poly.pdbx_strand_id
1 'polypeptide(L)'
;MILEYDGVVVDFFEKFPAHWKNIGIHVSGGADSALILYCTALMIHSRDQLNEVKIWPTISYDAAAPNCKVHNIGKDVVKYIQDLPIGKSIQNPYLHTYHQTDIDTESNNTYLREARKYLFNIIGCDTVLDGTTRGMPGLPRPTGSYDPNEEELIAMTKQPGIEFVFPFATVNKKFIAAQYNHFGLKDLSNMTSSCVISSASPCKECWWCKERYWAFGSYDGGVQ
;
A
#
# COMPACT_ATOMS: atom_id res chain seq x y z
N MET A 1 5.87 0.08 -17.45
CA MET A 1 5.44 1.43 -16.97
C MET A 1 6.56 1.99 -16.14
N ILE A 2 7.14 3.05 -16.62
CA ILE A 2 8.24 3.74 -15.92
C ILE A 2 7.63 4.88 -15.11
N LEU A 3 7.95 4.92 -13.82
CA LEU A 3 7.63 6.01 -12.92
C LEU A 3 8.90 6.77 -12.63
N GLU A 4 8.87 8.10 -12.71
CA GLU A 4 10.06 8.93 -12.53
C GLU A 4 9.75 10.17 -11.68
N TYR A 5 10.69 10.54 -10.82
CA TYR A 5 10.68 11.81 -10.09
C TYR A 5 12.09 12.12 -9.59
N ASP A 6 12.56 13.35 -9.83
CA ASP A 6 13.85 13.91 -9.36
C ASP A 6 15.06 12.99 -9.69
N GLY A 7 15.08 12.46 -10.93
CA GLY A 7 16.12 11.56 -11.42
C GLY A 7 16.06 10.14 -10.87
N VAL A 8 15.09 9.82 -10.00
CA VAL A 8 14.86 8.47 -9.50
C VAL A 8 13.82 7.77 -10.38
N VAL A 9 14.15 6.57 -10.86
CA VAL A 9 13.33 5.78 -11.77
C VAL A 9 12.92 4.48 -11.10
N VAL A 10 11.64 4.15 -11.19
CA VAL A 10 11.08 2.84 -10.80
C VAL A 10 10.47 2.21 -12.04
N ASP A 11 11.07 1.13 -12.55
CA ASP A 11 10.43 0.35 -13.59
C ASP A 11 9.41 -0.62 -13.00
N PHE A 12 8.16 -0.21 -13.09
CA PHE A 12 7.04 -0.99 -12.55
C PHE A 12 6.77 -2.25 -13.39
N PHE A 13 7.15 -2.30 -14.67
CA PHE A 13 7.01 -3.50 -15.50
C PHE A 13 8.04 -4.57 -15.18
N GLU A 14 9.28 -4.17 -14.89
CA GLU A 14 10.34 -5.11 -14.52
C GLU A 14 10.00 -5.90 -13.26
N LYS A 15 9.29 -5.24 -12.32
CA LYS A 15 8.88 -5.84 -11.05
C LYS A 15 7.73 -6.86 -11.18
N PHE A 16 7.11 -6.99 -12.36
CA PHE A 16 5.89 -7.80 -12.56
C PHE A 16 6.06 -8.79 -13.71
N PRO A 17 6.56 -9.99 -13.44
CA PRO A 17 6.64 -11.06 -14.44
C PRO A 17 5.30 -11.35 -15.10
N ALA A 18 5.31 -11.56 -16.40
CA ALA A 18 4.08 -11.78 -17.19
C ALA A 18 3.33 -13.08 -16.82
N HIS A 19 3.98 -14.01 -16.11
CA HIS A 19 3.37 -15.28 -15.72
C HIS A 19 2.46 -15.17 -14.49
N TRP A 20 2.52 -14.08 -13.70
CA TRP A 20 1.64 -13.90 -12.56
C TRP A 20 0.18 -13.75 -13.00
N LYS A 21 -0.70 -14.53 -12.39
CA LYS A 21 -2.16 -14.52 -12.63
C LYS A 21 -2.96 -14.03 -11.43
N ASN A 22 -2.43 -14.19 -10.22
CA ASN A 22 -3.06 -13.75 -8.98
C ASN A 22 -2.08 -12.89 -8.18
N ILE A 23 -2.39 -11.62 -8.03
CA ILE A 23 -1.54 -10.63 -7.34
C ILE A 23 -2.25 -10.16 -6.07
N GLY A 24 -1.68 -10.46 -4.91
CA GLY A 24 -2.16 -9.96 -3.62
C GLY A 24 -1.65 -8.54 -3.37
N ILE A 25 -2.48 -7.66 -2.78
CA ILE A 25 -2.06 -6.33 -2.37
C ILE A 25 -2.64 -6.01 -1.00
N HIS A 26 -1.76 -5.67 -0.04
CA HIS A 26 -2.22 -5.15 1.25
C HIS A 26 -2.56 -3.67 1.12
N VAL A 27 -3.85 -3.32 1.31
CA VAL A 27 -4.39 -1.97 1.20
C VAL A 27 -4.67 -1.41 2.59
N SER A 28 -3.72 -0.64 3.11
CA SER A 28 -3.83 -0.02 4.45
C SER A 28 -4.71 1.24 4.49
N GLY A 29 -5.19 1.71 3.34
CA GLY A 29 -5.84 3.02 3.23
C GLY A 29 -4.86 4.19 3.12
N GLY A 30 -3.55 3.94 3.21
CA GLY A 30 -2.50 4.94 3.00
C GLY A 30 -2.20 5.17 1.52
N ALA A 31 -1.54 6.30 1.23
CA ALA A 31 -1.24 6.73 -0.15
C ALA A 31 -0.36 5.72 -0.92
N ASP A 32 0.58 5.06 -0.24
CA ASP A 32 1.53 4.15 -0.90
C ASP A 32 0.81 2.91 -1.43
N SER A 33 0.01 2.25 -0.57
CA SER A 33 -0.74 1.06 -0.95
C SER A 33 -1.83 1.35 -1.98
N ALA A 34 -2.47 2.53 -1.90
CA ALA A 34 -3.44 2.97 -2.89
C ALA A 34 -2.78 3.20 -4.26
N LEU A 35 -1.59 3.80 -4.30
CA LEU A 35 -0.84 3.98 -5.55
C LEU A 35 -0.40 2.64 -6.15
N ILE A 36 0.06 1.68 -5.34
CA ILE A 36 0.39 0.34 -5.83
C ILE A 36 -0.83 -0.32 -6.47
N LEU A 37 -1.98 -0.28 -5.80
CA LEU A 37 -3.21 -0.86 -6.35
C LEU A 37 -3.58 -0.23 -7.70
N TYR A 38 -3.53 1.11 -7.78
CA TYR A 38 -3.79 1.85 -9.02
C TYR A 38 -2.79 1.48 -10.13
N CYS A 39 -1.48 1.55 -9.85
CA CYS A 39 -0.44 1.24 -10.82
C CYS A 39 -0.49 -0.21 -11.31
N THR A 40 -0.80 -1.17 -10.42
CA THR A 40 -0.97 -2.57 -10.79
C THR A 40 -2.17 -2.75 -11.72
N ALA A 41 -3.32 -2.14 -11.40
CA ALA A 41 -4.51 -2.18 -12.25
C ALA A 41 -4.25 -1.52 -13.62
N LEU A 42 -3.58 -0.38 -13.65
CA LEU A 42 -3.20 0.32 -14.88
C LEU A 42 -2.25 -0.52 -15.74
N MET A 43 -1.27 -1.19 -15.11
CA MET A 43 -0.34 -2.07 -15.81
C MET A 43 -1.07 -3.25 -16.46
N ILE A 44 -1.96 -3.93 -15.73
CA ILE A 44 -2.74 -5.06 -16.23
C ILE A 44 -3.63 -4.60 -17.40
N HIS A 45 -4.26 -3.43 -17.27
CA HIS A 45 -5.05 -2.83 -18.34
C HIS A 45 -4.18 -2.53 -19.58
N SER A 46 -3.00 -1.94 -19.41
CA SER A 46 -2.10 -1.60 -20.52
C SER A 46 -1.52 -2.83 -21.25
N ARG A 47 -1.48 -3.99 -20.59
CA ARG A 47 -1.07 -5.27 -21.16
C ARG A 47 -2.24 -6.06 -21.79
N ASP A 48 -3.45 -5.52 -21.76
CA ASP A 48 -4.68 -6.23 -22.20
C ASP A 48 -4.93 -7.55 -21.44
N GLN A 49 -4.58 -7.58 -20.15
CA GLN A 49 -4.65 -8.76 -19.29
C GLN A 49 -5.83 -8.74 -18.31
N LEU A 50 -6.82 -7.87 -18.51
CA LEU A 50 -7.93 -7.64 -17.55
C LEU A 50 -8.74 -8.91 -17.22
N ASN A 51 -8.82 -9.86 -18.14
CA ASN A 51 -9.54 -11.12 -17.96
C ASN A 51 -8.65 -12.27 -17.47
N GLU A 52 -7.33 -12.11 -17.51
CA GLU A 52 -6.36 -13.16 -17.19
C GLU A 52 -5.73 -13.00 -15.82
N VAL A 53 -5.53 -11.76 -15.39
CA VAL A 53 -4.87 -11.43 -14.12
C VAL A 53 -5.88 -10.87 -13.15
N LYS A 54 -5.86 -11.39 -11.92
CA LYS A 54 -6.72 -10.94 -10.81
C LYS A 54 -5.88 -10.26 -9.74
N ILE A 55 -6.37 -9.14 -9.24
CA ILE A 55 -5.80 -8.44 -8.09
C ILE A 55 -6.67 -8.75 -6.87
N TRP A 56 -6.06 -9.21 -5.80
CA TRP A 56 -6.70 -9.59 -4.55
C TRP A 56 -6.32 -8.62 -3.44
N PRO A 57 -7.10 -7.55 -3.21
CA PRO A 57 -6.84 -6.64 -2.11
C PRO A 57 -7.09 -7.32 -0.77
N THR A 58 -6.26 -7.04 0.22
CA THR A 58 -6.54 -7.38 1.63
C THR A 58 -6.48 -6.13 2.49
N ILE A 59 -7.40 -6.00 3.41
CA ILE A 59 -7.51 -4.88 4.35
C ILE A 59 -7.49 -5.46 5.76
N SER A 60 -6.47 -5.09 6.54
CA SER A 60 -6.39 -5.50 7.94
C SER A 60 -6.95 -4.43 8.85
N TYR A 61 -7.73 -4.82 9.86
CA TYR A 61 -8.31 -3.90 10.84
C TYR A 61 -8.43 -4.53 12.22
N ASP A 62 -8.35 -3.69 13.25
CA ASP A 62 -8.52 -4.10 14.62
C ASP A 62 -10.00 -4.41 14.91
N ALA A 63 -10.28 -5.61 15.39
CA ALA A 63 -11.63 -6.03 15.77
C ALA A 63 -12.18 -5.24 16.97
N ALA A 64 -11.32 -4.73 17.86
CA ALA A 64 -11.73 -3.87 18.96
C ALA A 64 -12.13 -2.46 18.48
N ALA A 65 -11.73 -2.07 17.27
CA ALA A 65 -12.06 -0.79 16.65
C ALA A 65 -12.65 -0.97 15.23
N PRO A 66 -13.78 -1.70 15.07
CA PRO A 66 -14.33 -2.08 13.76
C PRO A 66 -14.71 -0.89 12.88
N ASN A 67 -14.94 0.27 13.49
CA ASN A 67 -15.23 1.54 12.81
C ASN A 67 -13.97 2.41 12.67
N CYS A 68 -12.77 1.84 12.83
CA CYS A 68 -11.55 2.62 12.65
C CYS A 68 -11.50 3.17 11.20
N LYS A 69 -11.01 4.40 11.10
CA LYS A 69 -10.94 5.13 9.83
C LYS A 69 -10.18 4.35 8.75
N VAL A 70 -9.11 3.68 9.12
CA VAL A 70 -8.25 2.91 8.21
C VAL A 70 -9.01 1.82 7.47
N HIS A 71 -9.89 1.08 8.17
CA HIS A 71 -10.71 0.04 7.56
C HIS A 71 -11.66 0.59 6.48
N ASN A 72 -12.37 1.67 6.81
CA ASN A 72 -13.31 2.28 5.88
C ASN A 72 -12.58 2.91 4.69
N ILE A 73 -11.48 3.63 4.94
CA ILE A 73 -10.67 4.22 3.87
C ILE A 73 -10.11 3.14 2.94
N GLY A 74 -9.61 2.02 3.48
CA GLY A 74 -9.13 0.92 2.64
C GLY A 74 -10.22 0.40 1.69
N LYS A 75 -11.46 0.24 2.17
CA LYS A 75 -12.61 -0.15 1.33
C LYS A 75 -12.93 0.91 0.28
N ASP A 76 -12.96 2.18 0.67
CA ASP A 76 -13.26 3.29 -0.22
C ASP A 76 -12.21 3.42 -1.33
N VAL A 77 -10.93 3.26 -0.99
CA VAL A 77 -9.81 3.22 -1.94
C VAL A 77 -9.97 2.08 -2.95
N VAL A 78 -10.25 0.86 -2.47
CA VAL A 78 -10.48 -0.29 -3.35
C VAL A 78 -11.67 -0.03 -4.27
N LYS A 79 -12.79 0.41 -3.71
CA LYS A 79 -14.02 0.71 -4.47
C LYS A 79 -13.80 1.79 -5.53
N TYR A 80 -13.12 2.89 -5.15
CA TYR A 80 -12.81 3.97 -6.08
C TYR A 80 -12.05 3.46 -7.31
N ILE A 81 -11.00 2.65 -7.09
CA ILE A 81 -10.18 2.14 -8.20
C ILE A 81 -10.93 1.06 -9.00
N GLN A 82 -11.75 0.22 -8.35
CA GLN A 82 -12.61 -0.75 -9.03
C GLN A 82 -13.60 -0.08 -10.00
N ASP A 83 -14.11 1.10 -9.66
CA ASP A 83 -15.07 1.84 -10.50
C ASP A 83 -14.41 2.51 -11.72
N LEU A 84 -13.08 2.60 -11.76
CA LEU A 84 -12.35 3.07 -12.94
C LEU A 84 -12.31 1.99 -14.04
N PRO A 85 -12.19 2.37 -15.33
CA PRO A 85 -12.05 1.41 -16.42
C PRO A 85 -10.94 0.38 -16.25
N ILE A 86 -9.85 0.75 -15.55
CA ILE A 86 -8.71 -0.11 -15.25
C ILE A 86 -9.00 -1.11 -14.12
N GLY A 87 -10.04 -0.91 -13.34
CA GLY A 87 -10.31 -1.66 -12.10
C GLY A 87 -10.94 -3.03 -12.28
N LYS A 88 -11.26 -3.47 -13.51
CA LYS A 88 -11.97 -4.72 -13.78
C LYS A 88 -11.29 -5.99 -13.26
N SER A 89 -9.97 -5.98 -13.11
CA SER A 89 -9.19 -7.10 -12.57
C SER A 89 -9.22 -7.18 -11.04
N ILE A 90 -9.70 -6.13 -10.34
CA ILE A 90 -9.68 -6.05 -8.87
C ILE A 90 -10.85 -6.84 -8.30
N GLN A 91 -10.55 -7.81 -7.46
CA GLN A 91 -11.54 -8.62 -6.75
C GLN A 91 -12.05 -7.90 -5.49
N ASN A 92 -13.13 -8.41 -4.89
CA ASN A 92 -13.59 -7.91 -3.61
C ASN A 92 -12.51 -8.05 -2.53
N PRO A 93 -12.30 -7.06 -1.67
CA PRO A 93 -11.25 -7.11 -0.68
C PRO A 93 -11.53 -8.19 0.37
N TYR A 94 -10.47 -8.95 0.72
CA TYR A 94 -10.49 -9.78 1.91
C TYR A 94 -10.28 -8.91 3.15
N LEU A 95 -11.20 -9.02 4.11
CA LEU A 95 -11.16 -8.28 5.36
C LEU A 95 -10.53 -9.15 6.44
N HIS A 96 -9.31 -8.83 6.82
CA HIS A 96 -8.59 -9.53 7.88
C HIS A 96 -8.74 -8.80 9.21
N THR A 97 -9.31 -9.50 10.18
CA THR A 97 -9.50 -8.98 11.54
C THR A 97 -8.36 -9.41 12.46
N TYR A 98 -7.87 -8.51 13.29
CA TYR A 98 -6.94 -8.82 14.38
C TYR A 98 -7.39 -8.12 15.67
N HIS A 99 -6.84 -8.53 16.82
CA HIS A 99 -7.08 -7.88 18.10
C HIS A 99 -5.79 -7.20 18.56
N GLN A 100 -5.86 -5.90 18.85
CA GLN A 100 -4.69 -5.10 19.23
C GLN A 100 -4.09 -5.53 20.58
N THR A 101 -4.85 -6.24 21.42
CA THR A 101 -4.34 -6.84 22.68
C THR A 101 -3.29 -7.91 22.46
N ASP A 102 -3.18 -8.45 21.25
CA ASP A 102 -2.21 -9.47 20.87
C ASP A 102 -0.92 -8.84 20.30
N ILE A 103 -0.84 -7.51 20.31
CA ILE A 103 0.31 -6.75 19.80
C ILE A 103 1.35 -6.62 20.91
N ASP A 104 2.08 -7.68 21.15
CA ASP A 104 3.43 -7.60 21.68
C ASP A 104 4.35 -7.00 20.59
N THR A 105 5.42 -6.29 20.95
CA THR A 105 6.26 -5.52 20.02
C THR A 105 6.90 -6.36 18.89
N GLU A 106 7.01 -7.67 19.07
CA GLU A 106 7.35 -8.63 18.00
C GLU A 106 6.16 -8.94 17.06
N SER A 107 4.94 -8.62 17.46
CA SER A 107 3.71 -9.02 16.76
C SER A 107 3.15 -7.99 15.78
N ASN A 108 3.74 -6.79 15.68
CA ASN A 108 3.31 -5.76 14.71
C ASN A 108 3.28 -6.27 13.25
N ASN A 109 3.98 -7.38 12.97
CA ASN A 109 3.95 -8.05 11.68
C ASN A 109 3.06 -9.31 11.64
N THR A 110 2.52 -9.76 12.79
CA THR A 110 1.78 -11.04 12.85
C THR A 110 0.49 -10.96 12.04
N TYR A 111 -0.30 -9.88 12.17
CA TYR A 111 -1.53 -9.72 11.42
C TYR A 111 -1.28 -9.58 9.90
N LEU A 112 -0.22 -8.88 9.51
CA LEU A 112 0.19 -8.81 8.09
C LEU A 112 0.62 -10.17 7.59
N ARG A 113 1.34 -10.93 8.40
CA ARG A 113 1.77 -12.28 8.07
C ARG A 113 0.58 -13.23 7.89
N GLU A 114 -0.43 -13.16 8.73
CA GLU A 114 -1.64 -13.99 8.61
C GLU A 114 -2.47 -13.59 7.37
N ALA A 115 -2.65 -12.30 7.11
CA ALA A 115 -3.29 -11.83 5.89
C ALA A 115 -2.55 -12.31 4.62
N ARG A 116 -1.22 -12.28 4.66
CA ARG A 116 -0.36 -12.79 3.56
C ARG A 116 -0.50 -14.30 3.39
N LYS A 117 -0.50 -15.10 4.48
CA LYS A 117 -0.74 -16.55 4.42
C LYS A 117 -2.08 -16.88 3.76
N TYR A 118 -3.14 -16.12 4.05
CA TYR A 118 -4.42 -16.29 3.38
C TYR A 118 -4.31 -16.08 1.88
N LEU A 119 -3.66 -15.01 1.45
CA LEU A 119 -3.46 -14.73 0.02
C LEU A 119 -2.70 -15.84 -0.70
N PHE A 120 -1.66 -16.40 -0.08
CA PHE A 120 -0.88 -17.49 -0.69
C PHE A 120 -1.57 -18.83 -0.60
N ASN A 121 -1.99 -19.24 0.61
CA ASN A 121 -2.43 -20.62 0.85
C ASN A 121 -3.89 -20.86 0.44
N ILE A 122 -4.74 -19.86 0.48
CA ILE A 122 -6.17 -19.98 0.20
C ILE A 122 -6.51 -19.43 -1.19
N ILE A 123 -6.03 -18.23 -1.51
CA ILE A 123 -6.29 -17.61 -2.82
C ILE A 123 -5.35 -18.15 -3.90
N GLY A 124 -4.14 -18.56 -3.54
CA GLY A 124 -3.11 -18.99 -4.49
C GLY A 124 -2.48 -17.83 -5.24
N CYS A 125 -2.20 -16.72 -4.54
CA CYS A 125 -1.49 -15.59 -5.14
C CYS A 125 -0.07 -15.98 -5.53
N ASP A 126 0.37 -15.55 -6.71
CA ASP A 126 1.73 -15.74 -7.19
C ASP A 126 2.71 -14.82 -6.44
N THR A 127 2.22 -13.67 -6.00
CA THR A 127 2.99 -12.65 -5.26
C THR A 127 2.09 -11.80 -4.38
N VAL A 128 2.69 -11.11 -3.41
CA VAL A 128 2.04 -10.03 -2.66
C VAL A 128 2.87 -8.76 -2.73
N LEU A 129 2.20 -7.65 -3.02
CA LEU A 129 2.80 -6.32 -3.08
C LEU A 129 2.53 -5.55 -1.80
N ASP A 130 3.54 -4.83 -1.33
CA ASP A 130 3.46 -4.00 -0.14
C ASP A 130 3.94 -2.57 -0.42
N GLY A 131 3.28 -1.58 0.22
CA GLY A 131 3.49 -0.15 0.02
C GLY A 131 4.64 0.45 0.83
N THR A 132 5.61 -0.34 1.26
CA THR A 132 6.76 0.18 2.00
C THR A 132 7.56 1.17 1.16
N THR A 133 7.86 2.34 1.74
CA THR A 133 8.70 3.40 1.17
C THR A 133 9.81 3.76 2.14
N ARG A 134 10.84 4.48 1.69
CA ARG A 134 11.84 5.09 2.59
C ARG A 134 11.20 6.22 3.40
N GLY A 135 11.67 6.38 4.64
CA GLY A 135 11.25 7.47 5.51
C GLY A 135 11.65 8.86 5.01
N MET A 136 11.10 9.87 5.64
CA MET A 136 11.44 11.27 5.38
C MET A 136 12.89 11.55 5.80
N PRO A 137 13.73 12.12 4.92
CA PRO A 137 15.12 12.45 5.26
C PRO A 137 15.21 13.38 6.48
N GLY A 138 16.13 13.06 7.39
CA GLY A 138 16.40 13.88 8.58
C GLY A 138 15.37 13.75 9.72
N LEU A 139 14.33 12.94 9.57
CA LEU A 139 13.38 12.65 10.64
C LEU A 139 13.23 11.12 10.78
N PRO A 140 13.92 10.50 11.74
CA PRO A 140 13.82 9.06 11.94
C PRO A 140 12.38 8.63 12.22
N ARG A 141 11.99 7.47 11.73
CA ARG A 141 10.69 6.89 12.06
C ARG A 141 10.59 6.62 13.55
N PRO A 142 9.36 6.66 14.12
CA PRO A 142 9.16 6.29 15.51
C PRO A 142 9.70 4.90 15.83
N THR A 143 10.20 4.70 17.04
CA THR A 143 10.66 3.40 17.54
C THR A 143 9.58 2.33 17.32
N GLY A 144 9.96 1.19 16.78
CA GLY A 144 9.04 0.11 16.42
C GLY A 144 8.43 0.22 15.01
N SER A 145 8.62 1.35 14.32
CA SER A 145 8.30 1.44 12.89
C SER A 145 9.47 0.93 12.08
N TYR A 146 9.21 -0.04 11.23
CA TYR A 146 10.24 -0.62 10.40
C TYR A 146 10.63 0.34 9.26
N ASP A 147 11.90 0.68 9.17
CA ASP A 147 12.49 1.40 8.04
C ASP A 147 13.62 0.52 7.45
N PRO A 148 13.24 -0.49 6.67
CA PRO A 148 14.18 -1.50 6.21
C PRO A 148 15.21 -0.88 5.27
N ASN A 149 16.48 -1.28 5.44
CA ASN A 149 17.46 -1.06 4.40
C ASN A 149 17.21 -2.00 3.21
N GLU A 150 17.88 -1.76 2.09
CA GLU A 150 17.67 -2.53 0.86
C GLU A 150 17.99 -4.02 1.03
N GLU A 151 19.01 -4.37 1.83
CA GLU A 151 19.40 -5.75 2.11
C GLU A 151 18.34 -6.49 2.92
N GLU A 152 17.75 -5.82 3.91
CA GLU A 152 16.66 -6.36 4.73
C GLU A 152 15.40 -6.58 3.89
N LEU A 153 15.06 -5.64 2.99
CA LEU A 153 13.95 -5.81 2.06
C LEU A 153 14.18 -7.00 1.12
N ILE A 154 15.37 -7.12 0.56
CA ILE A 154 15.76 -8.27 -0.28
C ILE A 154 15.70 -9.58 0.53
N ALA A 155 16.15 -9.56 1.78
CA ALA A 155 16.06 -10.74 2.65
C ALA A 155 14.61 -11.13 2.95
N MET A 156 13.71 -10.15 3.14
CA MET A 156 12.27 -10.39 3.35
C MET A 156 11.58 -10.99 2.12
N THR A 157 12.06 -10.71 0.91
CA THR A 157 11.51 -11.30 -0.32
C THR A 157 11.87 -12.77 -0.52
N LYS A 158 12.87 -13.28 0.21
CA LYS A 158 13.42 -14.65 0.06
C LYS A 158 12.76 -15.70 0.96
N GLN A 159 11.56 -15.49 1.46
CA GLN A 159 10.87 -16.55 2.21
C GLN A 159 10.53 -17.71 1.26
N PRO A 160 10.80 -18.98 1.64
CA PRO A 160 10.52 -20.14 0.78
C PRO A 160 9.05 -20.18 0.36
N GLY A 161 8.78 -20.21 -0.94
CA GLY A 161 7.45 -20.35 -1.51
C GLY A 161 6.59 -19.10 -1.51
N ILE A 162 7.12 -17.94 -1.12
CA ILE A 162 6.38 -16.67 -1.05
C ILE A 162 7.23 -15.57 -1.67
N GLU A 163 6.77 -14.98 -2.76
CA GLU A 163 7.41 -13.82 -3.36
C GLU A 163 6.72 -12.54 -2.88
N PHE A 164 7.45 -11.72 -2.10
CA PHE A 164 7.04 -10.37 -1.74
C PHE A 164 7.75 -9.36 -2.63
N VAL A 165 7.00 -8.39 -3.12
CA VAL A 165 7.57 -7.31 -3.90
C VAL A 165 7.24 -5.97 -3.25
N PHE A 166 8.26 -5.15 -3.07
CA PHE A 166 8.18 -3.80 -2.52
C PHE A 166 8.52 -2.79 -3.63
N PRO A 167 7.58 -2.43 -4.49
CA PRO A 167 7.87 -1.63 -5.69
C PRO A 167 8.48 -0.28 -5.37
N PHE A 168 8.14 0.28 -4.19
CA PHE A 168 8.54 1.62 -3.75
C PHE A 168 9.60 1.64 -2.64
N ALA A 169 10.25 0.51 -2.36
CA ALA A 169 11.25 0.40 -1.29
C ALA A 169 12.45 1.35 -1.42
N THR A 170 12.79 1.75 -2.64
CA THR A 170 13.93 2.64 -2.93
C THR A 170 13.57 4.11 -2.97
N VAL A 171 12.30 4.46 -2.87
CA VAL A 171 11.81 5.85 -2.98
C VAL A 171 11.12 6.33 -1.71
N ASN A 172 11.02 7.64 -1.55
CA ASN A 172 10.36 8.27 -0.41
C ASN A 172 8.95 8.78 -0.79
N LYS A 173 8.23 9.33 0.17
CA LYS A 173 6.86 9.81 0.00
C LYS A 173 6.71 10.95 -1.02
N LYS A 174 7.76 11.75 -1.31
CA LYS A 174 7.69 12.78 -2.37
C LYS A 174 7.59 12.16 -3.76
N PHE A 175 8.28 11.03 -3.98
CA PHE A 175 8.11 10.27 -5.20
C PHE A 175 6.66 9.83 -5.37
N ILE A 176 6.04 9.31 -4.31
CA ILE A 176 4.64 8.90 -4.31
C ILE A 176 3.73 10.09 -4.66
N ALA A 177 3.90 11.24 -4.00
CA ALA A 177 3.13 12.45 -4.25
C ALA A 177 3.26 12.94 -5.70
N ALA A 178 4.46 12.87 -6.27
CA ALA A 178 4.70 13.21 -7.67
C ALA A 178 3.93 12.29 -8.62
N GLN A 179 3.83 10.98 -8.33
CA GLN A 179 3.04 10.06 -9.15
C GLN A 179 1.54 10.35 -9.05
N TYR A 180 1.03 10.73 -7.89
CA TYR A 180 -0.37 11.19 -7.76
C TYR A 180 -0.66 12.40 -8.66
N ASN A 181 0.27 13.35 -8.72
CA ASN A 181 0.16 14.51 -9.61
C ASN A 181 0.25 14.11 -11.09
N HIS A 182 1.22 13.24 -11.43
CA HIS A 182 1.43 12.75 -12.79
C HIS A 182 0.18 12.05 -13.37
N PHE A 183 -0.49 11.22 -12.57
CA PHE A 183 -1.71 10.52 -13.00
C PHE A 183 -3.00 11.31 -12.77
N GLY A 184 -2.94 12.52 -12.21
CA GLY A 184 -4.14 13.33 -11.91
C GLY A 184 -5.02 12.75 -10.80
N LEU A 185 -4.45 12.02 -9.84
CA LEU A 185 -5.16 11.25 -8.79
C LEU A 185 -5.46 12.08 -7.54
N LYS A 186 -5.85 13.34 -7.70
CA LYS A 186 -6.14 14.24 -6.57
C LYS A 186 -7.23 13.69 -5.66
N ASP A 187 -8.31 13.15 -6.24
CA ASP A 187 -9.44 12.61 -5.46
C ASP A 187 -9.02 11.37 -4.67
N LEU A 188 -8.27 10.45 -5.30
CA LEU A 188 -7.71 9.31 -4.61
C LEU A 188 -6.75 9.74 -3.49
N SER A 189 -5.90 10.75 -3.73
CA SER A 189 -5.01 11.31 -2.71
C SER A 189 -5.81 11.82 -1.50
N ASN A 190 -6.86 12.59 -1.73
CA ASN A 190 -7.70 13.16 -0.68
C ASN A 190 -8.45 12.06 0.13
N MET A 191 -8.73 10.94 -0.49
CA MET A 191 -9.38 9.79 0.14
C MET A 191 -8.43 9.03 1.08
N THR A 192 -7.12 9.00 0.80
CA THR A 192 -6.14 8.27 1.61
C THR A 192 -5.86 8.93 2.95
N SER A 193 -5.46 8.13 3.95
CA SER A 193 -5.11 8.60 5.29
C SER A 193 -3.73 8.12 5.73
N SER A 194 -2.99 9.03 6.35
CA SER A 194 -1.68 8.75 6.95
C SER A 194 -1.73 8.82 8.48
N CYS A 195 -2.68 9.56 9.06
CA CYS A 195 -2.78 9.74 10.51
C CYS A 195 -3.17 8.44 11.23
N VAL A 196 -2.34 8.01 12.18
CA VAL A 196 -2.57 6.79 12.99
C VAL A 196 -3.16 7.09 14.37
N ILE A 197 -3.26 8.38 14.74
CA ILE A 197 -3.70 8.80 16.09
C ILE A 197 -5.19 9.18 16.10
N SER A 198 -5.67 9.86 15.06
CA SER A 198 -7.02 10.40 15.02
C SER A 198 -7.85 9.77 13.91
N SER A 199 -9.06 9.36 14.25
CA SER A 199 -10.03 8.80 13.30
C SER A 199 -10.88 9.88 12.60
N ALA A 200 -11.00 11.08 13.15
CA ALA A 200 -11.88 12.13 12.61
C ALA A 200 -11.16 13.08 11.65
N SER A 201 -9.96 13.52 12.01
CA SER A 201 -9.16 14.46 11.22
C SER A 201 -7.66 14.21 11.46
N PRO A 202 -6.77 14.64 10.56
CA PRO A 202 -5.34 14.49 10.79
C PRO A 202 -4.92 15.25 12.05
N CYS A 203 -4.14 14.61 12.93
CA CYS A 203 -3.65 15.26 14.16
C CYS A 203 -2.58 16.32 13.89
N LYS A 204 -1.98 16.35 12.70
CA LYS A 204 -0.92 17.24 12.23
C LYS A 204 0.43 17.10 12.98
N GLU A 205 0.49 16.33 14.06
CA GLU A 205 1.65 16.22 14.94
C GLU A 205 2.42 14.89 14.82
N CYS A 206 1.73 13.79 14.52
CA CYS A 206 2.39 12.49 14.39
C CYS A 206 3.34 12.47 13.20
N TRP A 207 4.29 11.54 13.26
CA TRP A 207 5.32 11.39 12.22
C TRP A 207 4.71 11.24 10.82
N TRP A 208 3.67 10.41 10.68
CA TRP A 208 2.99 10.16 9.39
C TRP A 208 2.26 11.39 8.86
N CYS A 209 1.68 12.23 9.73
CA CYS A 209 1.11 13.53 9.32
C CYS A 209 2.20 14.47 8.81
N LYS A 210 3.33 14.54 9.50
CA LYS A 210 4.47 15.37 9.09
C LYS A 210 5.05 14.89 7.75
N GLU A 211 5.22 13.58 7.57
CA GLU A 211 5.66 12.98 6.31
C GLU A 211 4.68 13.28 5.18
N ARG A 212 3.37 13.14 5.44
CA ARG A 212 2.32 13.46 4.46
C ARG A 212 2.40 14.93 4.02
N TYR A 213 2.45 15.85 4.99
CA TYR A 213 2.54 17.28 4.69
C TYR A 213 3.82 17.63 3.93
N TRP A 214 4.95 17.08 4.34
CA TRP A 214 6.24 17.27 3.65
C TRP A 214 6.20 16.82 2.18
N ALA A 215 5.48 15.76 1.89
CA ALA A 215 5.43 15.16 0.56
C ALA A 215 4.35 15.79 -0.35
N PHE A 216 3.14 15.95 0.18
CA PHE A 216 1.96 16.37 -0.59
C PHE A 216 1.62 17.86 -0.44
N GLY A 217 2.26 18.59 0.48
CA GLY A 217 1.90 19.97 0.83
C GLY A 217 0.55 20.11 1.53
N SER A 218 -0.09 18.98 1.88
CA SER A 218 -1.37 18.93 2.60
C SER A 218 -1.44 17.69 3.48
N TYR A 219 -2.27 17.74 4.51
CA TYR A 219 -2.62 16.60 5.34
C TYR A 219 -3.69 15.71 4.66
N ASP A 220 -4.12 14.66 5.36
CA ASP A 220 -5.20 13.78 4.90
C ASP A 220 -6.48 14.59 4.58
N GLY A 221 -7.19 14.19 3.53
CA GLY A 221 -8.37 14.90 3.06
C GLY A 221 -8.09 16.24 2.38
N GLY A 222 -6.84 16.56 2.05
CA GLY A 222 -6.46 17.84 1.45
C GLY A 222 -6.45 19.02 2.43
N VAL A 223 -6.47 18.75 3.75
CA VAL A 223 -6.41 19.80 4.80
C VAL A 223 -5.05 20.48 4.79
N GLN A 224 -5.03 21.84 4.88
CA GLN A 224 -3.83 22.66 4.95
C GLN A 224 -3.29 22.78 6.39
#